data_44dd7404f11e2a1454a0eab5e91c864b
#
_entry.id   44dd7404f11e2a1454a0eab5e91c864b
#
_cell.length_a   1.000
_cell.length_b   1.000
_cell.length_c   1.000
_cell.angle_alpha   90.00
_cell.angle_beta   90.00
_cell.angle_gamma   90.00
#
_symmetry.space_group_name_H-M   'P 1'
#
loop_
_entity.id
_entity.type
_entity.pdbx_description
1 polymer ?
#
loop_
_entity_poly.entity_id
_entity_poly.type
_entity_poly.pdbx_seq_one_letter_code
_entity_poly.pdbx_strand_id
1 'polypeptide(L)'
;MAPTELYIRNPGDAAARGPFTLQQVADLAEAGQVNQETLVHDAAAGDWKLIAAWPELSKTVFPEKKKLTLRPKEVKTLNRLEDAAKPIDVNEMLDAAQGKTEETKNKVSRQKGMELAVKIGGIAAPITLLIAAAAEAIPSLPALMALDAAKTLARPVIFLAVADVVLGLLLWLGLTSIYPLVRFRAALGLGILGFIAHAQGATTQLVAIAAGSAGLFFSTLALSVVPAVIAAIAGVGGMGLLAWLVWSA
;
A
#
# COMPACT_ATOMS: atom_id res chain seq x y z
N MET A 1 3.19 10.97 53.89
CA MET A 1 2.06 10.18 54.40
C MET A 1 2.41 8.73 54.21
N ALA A 2 2.45 7.91 55.28
CA ALA A 2 2.67 6.48 55.17
C ALA A 2 1.52 5.87 54.35
N PRO A 3 1.77 4.91 53.48
CA PRO A 3 0.70 4.23 52.73
C PRO A 3 -0.21 3.53 53.73
N THR A 4 -1.50 3.84 53.72
CA THR A 4 -2.51 3.19 54.55
C THR A 4 -2.65 1.74 54.08
N GLU A 5 -2.23 0.81 54.92
CA GLU A 5 -2.35 -0.63 54.64
C GLU A 5 -3.76 -1.10 54.97
N LEU A 6 -4.49 -1.55 53.98
CA LEU A 6 -5.87 -2.01 54.08
C LEU A 6 -5.93 -3.53 53.95
N TYR A 7 -6.70 -4.17 54.83
CA TYR A 7 -7.02 -5.60 54.72
C TYR A 7 -8.51 -5.74 54.37
N ILE A 8 -8.84 -6.64 53.47
CA ILE A 8 -10.22 -6.89 53.02
C ILE A 8 -10.66 -8.31 53.37
N ARG A 9 -11.95 -8.46 53.67
CA ARG A 9 -12.60 -9.76 53.86
C ARG A 9 -14.00 -9.73 53.34
N ASN A 10 -14.33 -10.62 52.41
CA ASN A 10 -15.68 -10.73 51.91
C ASN A 10 -16.56 -11.52 52.85
N PRO A 11 -17.89 -11.31 52.87
CA PRO A 11 -18.83 -12.14 53.60
C PRO A 11 -18.69 -13.60 53.15
N GLY A 12 -18.21 -14.47 54.00
CA GLY A 12 -17.96 -15.90 53.72
C GLY A 12 -16.50 -16.28 53.55
N ASP A 13 -15.54 -15.35 53.50
CA ASP A 13 -14.12 -15.66 53.50
C ASP A 13 -13.63 -15.94 54.94
N ALA A 14 -12.94 -17.06 55.14
CA ALA A 14 -12.39 -17.44 56.47
C ALA A 14 -11.15 -16.62 56.84
N ALA A 15 -10.43 -16.05 55.85
CA ALA A 15 -9.19 -15.29 56.06
C ALA A 15 -9.27 -13.90 55.43
N ALA A 16 -8.63 -12.93 56.07
CA ALA A 16 -8.42 -11.60 55.50
C ALA A 16 -7.32 -11.64 54.46
N ARG A 17 -7.47 -10.84 53.40
CA ARG A 17 -6.47 -10.62 52.35
C ARG A 17 -5.87 -9.24 52.48
N GLY A 18 -4.59 -9.11 52.26
CA GLY A 18 -3.86 -7.84 52.33
C GLY A 18 -2.38 -8.03 52.68
N PRO A 19 -1.62 -6.97 52.86
CA PRO A 19 -2.03 -5.57 52.83
C PRO A 19 -2.26 -5.05 51.38
N PHE A 20 -3.27 -4.21 51.23
CA PHE A 20 -3.56 -3.54 49.94
C PHE A 20 -3.50 -2.02 50.10
N THR A 21 -3.11 -1.34 49.06
CA THR A 21 -3.26 0.12 48.94
C THR A 21 -4.68 0.50 48.54
N LEU A 22 -5.10 1.74 48.79
CA LEU A 22 -6.40 2.24 48.40
C LEU A 22 -6.69 2.01 46.90
N GLN A 23 -5.69 2.18 46.05
CA GLN A 23 -5.82 2.01 44.62
C GLN A 23 -6.04 0.53 44.23
N GLN A 24 -5.32 -0.37 44.86
CA GLN A 24 -5.53 -1.81 44.67
C GLN A 24 -6.91 -2.29 45.10
N VAL A 25 -7.46 -1.69 46.18
CA VAL A 25 -8.84 -2.00 46.60
C VAL A 25 -9.87 -1.49 45.55
N ALA A 26 -9.61 -0.32 44.92
CA ALA A 26 -10.44 0.19 43.83
C ALA A 26 -10.37 -0.71 42.58
N ASP A 27 -9.18 -1.15 42.20
CA ASP A 27 -8.97 -2.07 41.07
C ASP A 27 -9.70 -3.41 41.30
N LEU A 28 -9.65 -3.95 42.55
CA LEU A 28 -10.37 -5.15 42.94
C LEU A 28 -11.90 -4.94 42.91
N ALA A 29 -12.37 -3.74 43.20
CA ALA A 29 -13.80 -3.42 43.10
C ALA A 29 -14.26 -3.31 41.64
N GLU A 30 -13.42 -2.74 40.75
CA GLU A 30 -13.70 -2.75 39.31
C GLU A 30 -13.72 -4.17 38.72
N ALA A 31 -12.86 -5.05 39.22
CA ALA A 31 -12.84 -6.47 38.87
C ALA A 31 -14.01 -7.29 39.49
N GLY A 32 -14.88 -6.67 40.29
CA GLY A 32 -16.01 -7.32 40.94
C GLY A 32 -15.64 -8.23 42.11
N GLN A 33 -14.40 -8.18 42.60
CA GLN A 33 -13.91 -9.00 43.72
C GLN A 33 -14.18 -8.33 45.08
N VAL A 34 -14.50 -7.07 45.09
CA VAL A 34 -14.86 -6.27 46.26
C VAL A 34 -16.20 -5.61 45.99
N ASN A 35 -17.10 -5.68 46.94
CA ASN A 35 -18.45 -5.09 46.88
C ASN A 35 -18.72 -4.18 48.10
N GLN A 36 -19.88 -3.56 48.17
CA GLN A 36 -20.26 -2.69 49.27
C GLN A 36 -20.37 -3.41 50.62
N GLU A 37 -20.55 -4.72 50.63
CA GLU A 37 -20.66 -5.57 51.80
C GLU A 37 -19.30 -6.11 52.26
N THR A 38 -18.21 -5.84 51.52
CA THR A 38 -16.89 -6.26 51.89
C THR A 38 -16.42 -5.49 53.16
N LEU A 39 -15.89 -6.20 54.12
CA LEU A 39 -15.29 -5.64 55.31
C LEU A 39 -13.86 -5.18 55.02
N VAL A 40 -13.54 -3.96 55.42
CA VAL A 40 -12.19 -3.39 55.35
C VAL A 40 -11.67 -3.08 56.74
N HIS A 41 -10.43 -3.46 56.98
CA HIS A 41 -9.70 -3.15 58.20
C HIS A 41 -8.55 -2.18 57.84
N ASP A 42 -8.56 -1.05 58.53
CA ASP A 42 -7.44 -0.10 58.48
C ASP A 42 -6.47 -0.47 59.60
N ALA A 43 -5.23 -0.77 59.26
CA ALA A 43 -4.20 -1.10 60.23
C ALA A 43 -3.97 0.02 61.26
N ALA A 44 -4.27 1.28 60.91
CA ALA A 44 -4.16 2.43 61.80
C ALA A 44 -5.39 2.61 62.74
N ALA A 45 -6.57 2.16 62.30
CA ALA A 45 -7.84 2.35 63.08
C ALA A 45 -8.21 1.10 63.93
N GLY A 46 -7.70 -0.08 63.64
CA GLY A 46 -7.88 -1.29 64.42
C GLY A 46 -9.23 -1.98 64.35
N ASP A 47 -10.20 -1.44 63.57
CA ASP A 47 -11.58 -1.92 63.46
C ASP A 47 -11.95 -2.38 62.04
N TRP A 48 -12.74 -3.46 61.99
CA TRP A 48 -13.36 -3.90 60.74
C TRP A 48 -14.64 -3.12 60.46
N LYS A 49 -14.72 -2.45 59.32
CA LYS A 49 -15.89 -1.69 58.88
C LYS A 49 -16.33 -2.10 57.49
N LEU A 50 -17.62 -2.08 57.23
CA LEU A 50 -18.14 -2.27 55.88
C LEU A 50 -17.72 -1.10 55.01
N ILE A 51 -17.38 -1.34 53.76
CA ILE A 51 -17.04 -0.27 52.79
C ILE A 51 -18.17 0.72 52.69
N ALA A 52 -19.44 0.23 52.71
CA ALA A 52 -20.65 1.08 52.69
C ALA A 52 -20.73 2.02 53.87
N ALA A 53 -20.20 1.62 55.06
CA ALA A 53 -20.20 2.45 56.25
C ALA A 53 -19.05 3.47 56.34
N TRP A 54 -18.16 3.47 55.35
CA TRP A 54 -17.03 4.36 55.25
C TRP A 54 -17.14 5.27 54.01
N PRO A 55 -17.75 6.48 54.15
CA PRO A 55 -18.17 7.28 53.00
C PRO A 55 -17.00 7.78 52.14
N GLU A 56 -15.82 8.03 52.73
CA GLU A 56 -14.66 8.48 51.96
C GLU A 56 -14.06 7.35 51.15
N LEU A 57 -13.97 6.15 51.71
CA LEU A 57 -13.49 4.97 51.05
C LEU A 57 -14.48 4.54 49.96
N SER A 58 -15.77 4.53 50.26
CA SER A 58 -16.85 4.14 49.34
C SER A 58 -16.88 5.03 48.08
N LYS A 59 -16.70 6.37 48.22
CA LYS A 59 -16.62 7.29 47.08
C LYS A 59 -15.40 7.08 46.21
N THR A 60 -14.29 6.64 46.79
CA THR A 60 -13.03 6.42 46.07
C THR A 60 -13.06 5.05 45.38
N VAL A 61 -13.56 4.02 46.04
CA VAL A 61 -13.62 2.65 45.55
C VAL A 61 -14.78 2.44 44.55
N PHE A 62 -15.92 3.09 44.79
CA PHE A 62 -17.09 3.05 43.92
C PHE A 62 -17.46 4.48 43.46
N PRO A 63 -16.69 5.11 42.57
CA PRO A 63 -17.04 6.40 42.04
C PRO A 63 -18.39 6.30 41.34
N GLU A 64 -19.32 7.19 41.64
CA GLU A 64 -20.57 7.28 40.88
C GLU A 64 -20.23 7.45 39.40
N LYS A 65 -20.44 6.39 38.62
CA LYS A 65 -20.35 6.46 37.17
C LYS A 65 -21.37 7.52 36.74
N LYS A 66 -20.92 8.74 36.45
CA LYS A 66 -21.74 9.72 35.73
C LYS A 66 -22.32 8.96 34.55
N LYS A 67 -23.61 8.70 34.57
CA LYS A 67 -24.31 8.23 33.38
C LYS A 67 -24.05 9.27 32.31
N LEU A 68 -23.07 9.00 31.45
CA LEU A 68 -22.91 9.74 30.22
C LEU A 68 -24.24 9.50 29.49
N THR A 69 -25.17 10.44 29.64
CA THR A 69 -26.26 10.62 28.70
C THR A 69 -25.55 11.02 27.40
N LEU A 70 -25.12 10.03 26.64
CA LEU A 70 -24.88 10.19 25.24
C LEU A 70 -26.21 10.73 24.70
N ARG A 71 -26.29 12.06 24.53
CA ARG A 71 -27.28 12.61 23.61
C ARG A 71 -27.04 11.82 22.33
N PRO A 72 -28.01 11.03 21.86
CA PRO A 72 -27.84 10.39 20.56
C PRO A 72 -27.68 11.57 19.61
N LYS A 73 -26.42 11.85 19.23
CA LYS A 73 -26.16 12.59 18.02
C LYS A 73 -26.92 11.77 16.99
N GLU A 74 -27.95 12.34 16.38
CA GLU A 74 -28.63 11.68 15.29
C GLU A 74 -27.55 11.26 14.30
N VAL A 75 -27.05 10.04 14.49
CA VAL A 75 -26.35 9.36 13.45
C VAL A 75 -27.44 9.24 12.40
N LYS A 76 -27.34 10.02 11.32
CA LYS A 76 -28.12 9.78 10.13
C LYS A 76 -27.84 8.34 9.77
N THR A 77 -28.64 7.44 10.34
CA THR A 77 -28.59 6.04 9.99
C THR A 77 -28.83 6.01 8.50
N LEU A 78 -27.90 5.41 7.77
CA LEU A 78 -28.04 5.13 6.33
C LEU A 78 -29.35 4.37 6.02
N ASN A 79 -30.01 3.82 7.04
CA ASN A 79 -31.35 3.30 7.03
C ASN A 79 -32.35 4.32 7.62
N ARG A 80 -32.59 5.40 6.91
CA ARG A 80 -33.80 6.18 7.13
C ARG A 80 -34.95 5.29 6.70
N LEU A 81 -35.90 5.04 7.65
CA LEU A 81 -37.09 4.22 7.38
C LEU A 81 -37.95 4.73 6.18
N GLU A 82 -37.71 5.97 5.73
CA GLU A 82 -38.35 6.53 4.54
C GLU A 82 -37.74 6.03 3.21
N ASP A 83 -36.46 5.57 3.21
CA ASP A 83 -35.84 4.93 2.06
C ASP A 83 -35.99 3.39 2.09
N ALA A 84 -36.44 2.83 3.21
CA ALA A 84 -36.60 1.39 3.38
C ALA A 84 -37.86 0.81 2.71
N ALA A 85 -38.64 1.64 2.03
CA ALA A 85 -39.90 1.22 1.43
C ALA A 85 -39.82 0.90 -0.06
N LYS A 86 -38.64 0.98 -0.70
CA LYS A 86 -38.51 0.39 -2.03
C LYS A 86 -38.35 -1.13 -1.88
N PRO A 87 -39.32 -1.94 -2.34
CA PRO A 87 -39.12 -3.37 -2.39
C PRO A 87 -37.85 -3.64 -3.16
N ILE A 88 -36.97 -4.47 -2.60
CA ILE A 88 -35.74 -4.88 -3.27
C ILE A 88 -36.16 -5.62 -4.53
N ASP A 89 -36.00 -4.94 -5.68
CA ASP A 89 -36.30 -5.53 -6.98
C ASP A 89 -35.16 -6.48 -7.33
N VAL A 90 -35.48 -7.74 -7.59
CA VAL A 90 -34.52 -8.76 -8.02
C VAL A 90 -33.75 -8.31 -9.27
N ASN A 91 -34.39 -7.55 -10.15
CA ASN A 91 -33.75 -6.99 -11.34
C ASN A 91 -32.72 -5.90 -10.97
N GLU A 92 -32.99 -5.08 -9.96
CA GLU A 92 -32.06 -4.08 -9.46
C GLU A 92 -30.83 -4.73 -8.79
N MET A 93 -31.02 -5.85 -8.07
CA MET A 93 -29.91 -6.66 -7.54
C MET A 93 -29.10 -7.33 -8.65
N LEU A 94 -29.76 -7.84 -9.70
CA LEU A 94 -29.10 -8.41 -10.88
C LEU A 94 -28.30 -7.35 -11.65
N ASP A 95 -28.87 -6.17 -11.81
CA ASP A 95 -28.21 -5.03 -12.45
C ASP A 95 -27.03 -4.52 -11.62
N ALA A 96 -27.14 -4.52 -10.28
CA ALA A 96 -26.04 -4.23 -9.38
C ALA A 96 -24.93 -5.28 -9.49
N ALA A 97 -25.26 -6.56 -9.53
CA ALA A 97 -24.31 -7.66 -9.69
C ALA A 97 -23.64 -7.63 -11.08
N GLN A 98 -24.35 -7.20 -12.12
CA GLN A 98 -23.82 -7.01 -13.46
C GLN A 98 -23.07 -5.69 -13.65
N GLY A 99 -23.01 -4.85 -12.62
CA GLY A 99 -22.31 -3.54 -12.68
C GLY A 99 -23.03 -2.49 -13.52
N LYS A 100 -24.35 -2.64 -13.72
CA LYS A 100 -25.17 -1.72 -14.52
C LYS A 100 -25.78 -0.57 -13.72
N THR A 101 -25.79 -0.65 -12.38
CA THR A 101 -26.26 0.46 -11.53
C THR A 101 -25.28 1.61 -11.53
N GLU A 102 -25.74 2.83 -11.32
CA GLU A 102 -24.87 4.02 -11.29
C GLU A 102 -23.71 3.92 -10.29
N GLU A 103 -23.92 3.27 -9.17
CA GLU A 103 -22.91 3.05 -8.14
C GLU A 103 -21.83 2.04 -8.57
N THR A 104 -22.20 0.99 -9.27
CA THR A 104 -21.30 -0.09 -9.71
C THR A 104 -20.68 0.18 -11.07
N LYS A 105 -21.37 0.90 -11.96
CA LYS A 105 -20.90 1.27 -13.30
C LYS A 105 -19.55 1.95 -13.31
N ASN A 106 -19.33 2.90 -12.39
CA ASN A 106 -18.06 3.60 -12.26
C ASN A 106 -16.93 2.67 -11.81
N LYS A 107 -17.20 1.71 -10.90
CA LYS A 107 -16.21 0.72 -10.45
C LYS A 107 -15.83 -0.24 -11.56
N VAL A 108 -16.82 -0.79 -12.28
CA VAL A 108 -16.61 -1.72 -13.40
C VAL A 108 -15.89 -1.02 -14.57
N SER A 109 -16.27 0.22 -14.88
CA SER A 109 -15.59 1.01 -15.92
C SER A 109 -14.12 1.26 -15.56
N ARG A 110 -13.83 1.60 -14.31
CA ARG A 110 -12.47 1.81 -13.80
C ARG A 110 -11.65 0.53 -13.84
N GLN A 111 -12.24 -0.60 -13.47
CA GLN A 111 -11.58 -1.90 -13.51
C GLN A 111 -11.24 -2.31 -14.94
N LYS A 112 -12.19 -2.19 -15.88
CA LYS A 112 -11.95 -2.43 -17.30
C LYS A 112 -10.86 -1.52 -17.88
N GLY A 113 -10.84 -0.24 -17.47
CA GLY A 113 -9.81 0.70 -17.86
C GLY A 113 -8.42 0.27 -17.35
N MET A 114 -8.35 -0.23 -16.10
CA MET A 114 -7.10 -0.72 -15.54
C MET A 114 -6.61 -2.02 -16.24
N GLU A 115 -7.50 -2.95 -16.54
CA GLU A 115 -7.16 -4.16 -17.30
C GLU A 115 -6.63 -3.83 -18.71
N LEU A 116 -7.24 -2.86 -19.38
CA LEU A 116 -6.77 -2.39 -20.68
C LEU A 116 -5.39 -1.71 -20.58
N ALA A 117 -5.18 -0.88 -19.56
CA ALA A 117 -3.90 -0.22 -19.32
C ALA A 117 -2.77 -1.24 -19.10
N VAL A 118 -3.04 -2.28 -18.29
CA VAL A 118 -2.09 -3.37 -18.04
C VAL A 118 -1.77 -4.15 -19.33
N LYS A 119 -2.77 -4.41 -20.16
CA LYS A 119 -2.56 -5.07 -21.47
C LYS A 119 -1.70 -4.21 -22.40
N ILE A 120 -2.00 -2.92 -22.50
CA ILE A 120 -1.24 -1.97 -23.33
C ILE A 120 0.22 -1.92 -22.85
N GLY A 121 0.45 -1.72 -21.55
CA GLY A 121 1.80 -1.70 -20.96
C GLY A 121 2.55 -3.01 -21.13
N GLY A 122 1.84 -4.14 -20.95
CA GLY A 122 2.39 -5.48 -21.09
C GLY A 122 2.82 -5.84 -22.51
N ILE A 123 2.22 -5.20 -23.53
CA ILE A 123 2.62 -5.37 -24.93
C ILE A 123 3.70 -4.32 -25.30
N ALA A 124 3.52 -3.09 -24.90
CA ALA A 124 4.40 -2.00 -25.28
C ALA A 124 5.81 -2.13 -24.65
N ALA A 125 5.91 -2.54 -23.40
CA ALA A 125 7.19 -2.65 -22.70
C ALA A 125 8.16 -3.65 -23.36
N PRO A 126 7.77 -4.91 -23.66
CA PRO A 126 8.66 -5.84 -24.33
C PRO A 126 9.04 -5.39 -25.75
N ILE A 127 8.11 -4.79 -26.50
CA ILE A 127 8.39 -4.23 -27.82
C ILE A 127 9.44 -3.12 -27.71
N THR A 128 9.26 -2.19 -26.75
CA THR A 128 10.21 -1.09 -26.52
C THR A 128 11.60 -1.62 -26.17
N LEU A 129 11.70 -2.65 -25.33
CA LEU A 129 12.98 -3.28 -24.97
C LEU A 129 13.65 -3.95 -26.16
N LEU A 130 12.90 -4.67 -27.00
CA LEU A 130 13.47 -5.31 -28.19
C LEU A 130 13.96 -4.28 -29.22
N ILE A 131 13.26 -3.17 -29.39
CA ILE A 131 13.72 -2.06 -30.24
C ILE A 131 14.95 -1.40 -29.65
N ALA A 132 15.00 -1.19 -28.35
CA ALA A 132 16.16 -0.66 -27.65
C ALA A 132 17.38 -1.58 -27.82
N ALA A 133 17.20 -2.89 -27.64
CA ALA A 133 18.24 -3.88 -27.86
C ALA A 133 18.80 -3.80 -29.31
N ALA A 134 17.92 -3.68 -30.29
CA ALA A 134 18.34 -3.52 -31.69
C ALA A 134 19.14 -2.23 -31.90
N ALA A 135 18.65 -1.10 -31.37
CA ALA A 135 19.37 0.19 -31.46
C ALA A 135 20.77 0.15 -30.82
N GLU A 136 20.91 -0.53 -29.69
CA GLU A 136 22.15 -0.66 -28.93
C GLU A 136 23.12 -1.69 -29.58
N ALA A 137 22.60 -2.71 -30.24
CA ALA A 137 23.41 -3.73 -30.90
C ALA A 137 23.98 -3.25 -32.25
N ILE A 138 23.24 -2.43 -33.02
CA ILE A 138 23.59 -1.99 -34.37
C ILE A 138 25.05 -1.45 -34.45
N PRO A 139 25.48 -0.50 -33.58
CA PRO A 139 26.85 0.04 -33.66
C PRO A 139 27.92 -1.00 -33.34
N SER A 140 27.55 -2.12 -32.78
CA SER A 140 28.46 -3.18 -32.33
C SER A 140 28.44 -4.39 -33.25
N LEU A 141 27.59 -4.42 -34.28
CA LEU A 141 27.45 -5.52 -35.21
C LEU A 141 28.80 -5.96 -35.86
N PRO A 142 29.70 -5.03 -36.32
CA PRO A 142 30.98 -5.46 -36.90
C PRO A 142 31.88 -6.21 -35.89
N ALA A 143 31.84 -5.83 -34.61
CA ALA A 143 32.62 -6.50 -33.58
C ALA A 143 32.02 -7.84 -33.20
N LEU A 144 30.69 -7.95 -33.19
CA LEU A 144 29.93 -9.20 -32.94
C LEU A 144 30.16 -10.20 -34.09
N MET A 145 30.08 -9.73 -35.33
CA MET A 145 30.31 -10.60 -36.52
C MET A 145 31.74 -11.06 -36.64
N ALA A 146 32.73 -10.28 -36.20
CA ALA A 146 34.12 -10.66 -36.17
C ALA A 146 34.45 -11.68 -35.06
N LEU A 147 33.49 -12.00 -34.17
CA LEU A 147 33.68 -12.88 -32.99
C LEU A 147 34.85 -12.43 -32.09
N ASP A 148 35.18 -11.11 -32.11
CA ASP A 148 36.28 -10.52 -31.32
C ASP A 148 35.75 -10.26 -29.91
N ALA A 149 35.94 -11.21 -29.00
CA ALA A 149 35.50 -11.11 -27.62
C ALA A 149 36.07 -9.86 -26.90
N ALA A 150 37.33 -9.49 -27.18
CA ALA A 150 37.95 -8.33 -26.52
C ALA A 150 37.29 -7.03 -26.97
N LYS A 151 37.01 -6.86 -28.25
CA LYS A 151 36.31 -5.67 -28.78
C LYS A 151 34.84 -5.63 -28.36
N THR A 152 34.22 -6.77 -28.24
CA THR A 152 32.82 -6.89 -27.76
C THR A 152 32.70 -6.50 -26.29
N LEU A 153 33.56 -7.03 -25.43
CA LEU A 153 33.61 -6.73 -24.00
C LEU A 153 34.00 -5.28 -23.70
N ALA A 154 34.76 -4.65 -24.58
CA ALA A 154 35.13 -3.23 -24.46
C ALA A 154 33.95 -2.28 -24.69
N ARG A 155 32.79 -2.76 -25.12
CA ARG A 155 31.58 -1.96 -25.39
C ARG A 155 30.48 -2.22 -24.37
N PRO A 156 30.35 -1.42 -23.32
CA PRO A 156 29.37 -1.67 -22.25
C PRO A 156 27.91 -1.65 -22.72
N VAL A 157 27.62 -0.97 -23.85
CA VAL A 157 26.29 -0.90 -24.46
C VAL A 157 25.77 -2.28 -24.90
N ILE A 158 26.66 -3.22 -25.24
CA ILE A 158 26.26 -4.59 -25.60
C ILE A 158 25.59 -5.32 -24.42
N PHE A 159 26.08 -5.09 -23.21
CA PHE A 159 25.46 -5.70 -22.03
C PHE A 159 24.04 -5.16 -21.78
N LEU A 160 23.80 -3.90 -22.12
CA LEU A 160 22.47 -3.32 -22.09
C LEU A 160 21.57 -3.96 -23.13
N ALA A 161 22.05 -4.14 -24.37
CA ALA A 161 21.31 -4.82 -25.43
C ALA A 161 20.92 -6.26 -25.04
N VAL A 162 21.86 -7.01 -24.46
CA VAL A 162 21.58 -8.38 -23.98
C VAL A 162 20.55 -8.37 -22.85
N ALA A 163 20.69 -7.45 -21.88
CA ALA A 163 19.71 -7.30 -20.80
C ALA A 163 18.32 -6.96 -21.35
N ASP A 164 18.22 -6.10 -22.37
CA ASP A 164 16.96 -5.73 -23.00
C ASP A 164 16.30 -6.91 -23.74
N VAL A 165 17.08 -7.73 -24.43
CA VAL A 165 16.56 -8.95 -25.04
C VAL A 165 16.00 -9.88 -23.95
N VAL A 166 16.77 -10.12 -22.88
CA VAL A 166 16.35 -11.01 -21.80
C VAL A 166 15.10 -10.49 -21.11
N LEU A 167 15.09 -9.22 -20.72
CA LEU A 167 13.92 -8.59 -20.07
C LEU A 167 12.71 -8.55 -20.99
N GLY A 168 12.91 -8.24 -22.26
CA GLY A 168 11.85 -8.24 -23.27
C GLY A 168 11.21 -9.61 -23.45
N LEU A 169 12.02 -10.68 -23.56
CA LEU A 169 11.54 -12.04 -23.65
C LEU A 169 10.80 -12.50 -22.37
N LEU A 170 11.35 -12.19 -21.20
CA LEU A 170 10.69 -12.52 -19.92
C LEU A 170 9.35 -11.80 -19.77
N LEU A 171 9.23 -10.53 -20.18
CA LEU A 171 7.95 -9.82 -20.22
C LEU A 171 6.99 -10.43 -21.25
N TRP A 172 7.49 -10.85 -22.40
CA TRP A 172 6.68 -11.53 -23.42
C TRP A 172 6.08 -12.83 -22.89
N LEU A 173 6.82 -13.54 -22.02
CA LEU A 173 6.34 -14.72 -21.31
C LEU A 173 5.37 -14.38 -20.15
N GLY A 174 5.08 -13.10 -19.92
CA GLY A 174 4.11 -12.64 -18.90
C GLY A 174 4.67 -12.51 -17.49
N LEU A 175 5.99 -12.52 -17.30
CA LEU A 175 6.62 -12.35 -15.98
C LEU A 175 6.57 -10.87 -15.53
N THR A 176 5.46 -10.46 -14.93
CA THR A 176 5.29 -9.08 -14.44
C THR A 176 6.09 -8.76 -13.17
N SER A 177 6.58 -9.79 -12.46
CA SER A 177 7.42 -9.64 -11.26
C SER A 177 8.75 -8.92 -11.54
N ILE A 178 9.19 -8.88 -12.81
CA ILE A 178 10.42 -8.20 -13.22
C ILE A 178 10.25 -6.70 -13.52
N TYR A 179 9.05 -6.12 -13.40
CA TYR A 179 8.83 -4.68 -13.63
C TYR A 179 9.79 -3.76 -12.88
N PRO A 180 10.20 -4.02 -11.62
CA PRO A 180 11.23 -3.21 -10.97
C PRO A 180 12.56 -3.20 -11.72
N LEU A 181 12.99 -4.34 -12.30
CA LEU A 181 14.20 -4.44 -13.11
C LEU A 181 14.06 -3.65 -14.42
N VAL A 182 12.89 -3.71 -15.05
CA VAL A 182 12.60 -2.91 -16.27
C VAL A 182 12.69 -1.41 -15.99
N ARG A 183 12.16 -0.96 -14.86
CA ARG A 183 12.27 0.45 -14.43
C ARG A 183 13.71 0.86 -14.14
N PHE A 184 14.45 -0.01 -13.43
CA PHE A 184 15.88 0.20 -13.20
C PHE A 184 16.63 0.29 -14.51
N ARG A 185 16.36 -0.61 -15.48
CA ARG A 185 16.95 -0.60 -16.81
C ARG A 185 16.62 0.69 -17.57
N ALA A 186 15.38 1.18 -17.52
CA ALA A 186 14.96 2.41 -18.14
C ALA A 186 15.75 3.62 -17.59
N ALA A 187 15.90 3.71 -16.27
CA ALA A 187 16.68 4.75 -15.62
C ALA A 187 18.20 4.65 -15.98
N LEU A 188 18.74 3.44 -15.95
CA LEU A 188 20.13 3.17 -16.29
C LEU A 188 20.41 3.54 -17.77
N GLY A 189 19.50 3.17 -18.68
CA GLY A 189 19.61 3.50 -20.10
C GLY A 189 19.60 5.00 -20.35
N LEU A 190 18.68 5.72 -19.70
CA LEU A 190 18.65 7.18 -19.76
C LEU A 190 19.97 7.78 -19.22
N GLY A 191 20.48 7.27 -18.09
CA GLY A 191 21.72 7.74 -17.49
C GLY A 191 22.93 7.53 -18.41
N ILE A 192 23.13 6.31 -18.89
CA ILE A 192 24.33 5.97 -19.70
C ILE A 192 24.20 6.52 -21.12
N LEU A 193 23.14 6.13 -21.84
CA LEU A 193 23.00 6.53 -23.24
C LEU A 193 22.70 8.03 -23.38
N GLY A 194 21.89 8.57 -22.45
CA GLY A 194 21.60 10.00 -22.41
C GLY A 194 22.85 10.83 -22.15
N PHE A 195 23.71 10.38 -21.23
CA PHE A 195 25.00 11.05 -20.98
C PHE A 195 25.93 11.00 -22.24
N ILE A 196 26.00 9.84 -22.89
CA ILE A 196 26.81 9.69 -24.11
C ILE A 196 26.27 10.63 -25.20
N ALA A 197 24.98 10.64 -25.45
CA ALA A 197 24.36 11.52 -26.45
C ALA A 197 24.57 13.00 -26.13
N HIS A 198 24.44 13.36 -24.85
CA HIS A 198 24.71 14.72 -24.38
C HIS A 198 26.20 15.13 -24.62
N ALA A 199 27.14 14.27 -24.23
CA ALA A 199 28.56 14.51 -24.41
C ALA A 199 28.95 14.65 -25.89
N GLN A 200 28.23 13.98 -26.78
CA GLN A 200 28.43 14.08 -28.24
C GLN A 200 27.68 15.26 -28.88
N GLY A 201 26.89 16.01 -28.12
CA GLY A 201 26.04 17.08 -28.64
C GLY A 201 24.89 16.59 -29.51
N ALA A 202 24.53 15.28 -29.44
CA ALA A 202 23.51 14.64 -30.25
C ALA A 202 22.11 14.84 -29.64
N THR A 203 21.61 16.08 -29.71
CA THR A 203 20.36 16.49 -29.05
C THR A 203 19.13 15.62 -29.47
N THR A 204 19.01 15.28 -30.75
CA THR A 204 17.92 14.45 -31.26
C THR A 204 17.95 13.05 -30.66
N GLN A 205 19.15 12.45 -30.55
CA GLN A 205 19.31 11.14 -29.90
C GLN A 205 18.99 11.23 -28.41
N LEU A 206 19.43 12.30 -27.73
CA LEU A 206 19.10 12.53 -26.32
C LEU A 206 17.59 12.58 -26.07
N VAL A 207 16.85 13.32 -26.90
CA VAL A 207 15.39 13.39 -26.81
C VAL A 207 14.74 12.02 -27.07
N ALA A 208 15.21 11.29 -28.08
CA ALA A 208 14.74 9.94 -28.38
C ALA A 208 14.96 8.97 -27.21
N ILE A 209 16.15 8.97 -26.61
CA ILE A 209 16.50 8.16 -25.42
C ILE A 209 15.62 8.56 -24.23
N ALA A 210 15.45 9.86 -23.98
CA ALA A 210 14.63 10.34 -22.87
C ALA A 210 13.16 9.91 -23.04
N ALA A 211 12.59 10.10 -24.22
CA ALA A 211 11.24 9.70 -24.53
C ALA A 211 11.05 8.16 -24.41
N GLY A 212 11.97 7.40 -24.99
CA GLY A 212 11.96 5.94 -24.95
C GLY A 212 12.07 5.38 -23.53
N SER A 213 13.01 5.89 -22.75
CA SER A 213 13.22 5.47 -21.36
C SER A 213 12.05 5.87 -20.46
N ALA A 214 11.53 7.09 -20.59
CA ALA A 214 10.34 7.52 -19.86
C ALA A 214 9.12 6.67 -20.24
N GLY A 215 8.91 6.43 -21.52
CA GLY A 215 7.83 5.58 -22.01
C GLY A 215 7.91 4.16 -21.45
N LEU A 216 9.09 3.55 -21.46
CA LEU A 216 9.34 2.23 -20.87
C LEU A 216 9.06 2.21 -19.36
N PHE A 217 9.51 3.23 -18.63
CA PHE A 217 9.29 3.35 -17.19
C PHE A 217 7.79 3.46 -16.86
N PHE A 218 7.09 4.39 -17.51
CA PHE A 218 5.68 4.65 -17.24
C PHE A 218 4.75 3.57 -17.77
N SER A 219 5.12 2.81 -18.81
CA SER A 219 4.32 1.68 -19.30
C SER A 219 4.12 0.59 -18.22
N THR A 220 5.08 0.46 -17.29
CA THR A 220 5.00 -0.49 -16.16
C THR A 220 4.26 0.05 -14.93
N LEU A 221 3.84 1.33 -14.93
CA LEU A 221 3.18 2.02 -13.81
C LEU A 221 1.75 2.45 -14.14
N ALA A 222 1.38 2.48 -15.42
CA ALA A 222 0.10 3.05 -15.86
C ALA A 222 -1.10 2.26 -15.32
N LEU A 223 -1.96 2.95 -14.56
CA LEU A 223 -3.20 2.41 -13.98
C LEU A 223 -4.45 2.81 -14.77
N SER A 224 -4.31 3.62 -15.82
CA SER A 224 -5.41 4.05 -16.69
C SER A 224 -4.98 4.08 -18.16
N VAL A 225 -5.95 4.00 -19.05
CA VAL A 225 -5.73 3.82 -20.50
C VAL A 225 -4.92 4.95 -21.10
N VAL A 226 -5.28 6.20 -20.81
CA VAL A 226 -4.63 7.36 -21.44
C VAL A 226 -3.13 7.44 -21.12
N PRO A 227 -2.68 7.42 -19.86
CA PRO A 227 -1.25 7.35 -19.54
C PRO A 227 -0.56 6.13 -20.14
N ALA A 228 -1.22 4.96 -20.19
CA ALA A 228 -0.65 3.75 -20.78
C ALA A 228 -0.38 3.92 -22.28
N VAL A 229 -1.31 4.52 -23.03
CA VAL A 229 -1.14 4.79 -24.45
C VAL A 229 -0.03 5.82 -24.69
N ILE A 230 -0.01 6.91 -23.92
CA ILE A 230 1.05 7.93 -24.02
C ILE A 230 2.42 7.30 -23.76
N ALA A 231 2.53 6.49 -22.70
CA ALA A 231 3.77 5.79 -22.35
C ALA A 231 4.19 4.80 -23.46
N ALA A 232 3.24 4.06 -24.03
CA ALA A 232 3.50 3.14 -25.13
C ALA A 232 4.03 3.88 -26.38
N ILE A 233 3.38 4.99 -26.77
CA ILE A 233 3.81 5.80 -27.91
C ILE A 233 5.19 6.40 -27.65
N ALA A 234 5.42 6.96 -26.47
CA ALA A 234 6.72 7.53 -26.10
C ALA A 234 7.82 6.46 -26.08
N GLY A 235 7.52 5.27 -25.52
CA GLY A 235 8.48 4.16 -25.43
C GLY A 235 8.86 3.63 -26.81
N VAL A 236 7.89 3.14 -27.55
CA VAL A 236 8.10 2.55 -28.87
C VAL A 236 8.60 3.59 -29.87
N GLY A 237 7.98 4.79 -29.88
CA GLY A 237 8.37 5.88 -30.77
C GLY A 237 9.76 6.43 -30.45
N GLY A 238 10.11 6.65 -29.19
CA GLY A 238 11.43 7.14 -28.77
C GLY A 238 12.54 6.15 -29.11
N MET A 239 12.39 4.87 -28.73
CA MET A 239 13.39 3.85 -29.07
C MET A 239 13.41 3.54 -30.56
N GLY A 240 12.26 3.59 -31.25
CA GLY A 240 12.19 3.46 -32.71
C GLY A 240 12.94 4.59 -33.45
N LEU A 241 12.77 5.82 -32.98
CA LEU A 241 13.52 6.96 -33.51
C LEU A 241 15.02 6.80 -33.26
N LEU A 242 15.42 6.35 -32.07
CA LEU A 242 16.83 6.08 -31.76
C LEU A 242 17.40 5.02 -32.70
N ALA A 243 16.69 3.91 -32.87
CA ALA A 243 17.10 2.84 -33.77
C ALA A 243 17.27 3.33 -35.22
N TRP A 244 16.34 4.15 -35.69
CA TRP A 244 16.44 4.76 -37.02
C TRP A 244 17.63 5.72 -37.16
N LEU A 245 17.86 6.60 -36.17
CA LEU A 245 18.99 7.52 -36.17
C LEU A 245 20.35 6.78 -36.17
N VAL A 246 20.44 5.70 -35.43
CA VAL A 246 21.67 4.86 -35.36
C VAL A 246 21.89 4.07 -36.64
N TRP A 247 20.79 3.62 -37.29
CA TRP A 247 20.86 2.90 -38.57
C TRP A 247 21.26 3.83 -39.73
N SER A 248 20.79 5.09 -39.70
CA SER A 248 21.02 6.07 -40.76
C SER A 248 22.35 6.81 -40.67
N ALA A 249 23.11 6.63 -39.58
CA ALA A 249 24.42 7.26 -39.35
C ALA A 249 25.57 6.43 -39.91
#